data_97bb943b7c4583408a74b1b605622f58
#
_entry.id   97bb943b7c4583408a74b1b605622f58
#
_cell.length_a   1.000
_cell.length_b   1.000
_cell.length_c   1.000
_cell.angle_alpha   90.00
_cell.angle_beta   90.00
_cell.angle_gamma   90.00
#
_symmetry.space_group_name_H-M   'P 1'
#
loop_
_entity.id
_entity.type
_entity.pdbx_description
1 polymer ?
#
loop_
_entity_poly.entity_id
_entity_poly.type
_entity_poly.pdbx_seq_one_letter_code
_entity_poly.pdbx_strand_id
1 'polypeptide(L)'
;MRWLSFRYDLSSDEGWSSSPWIELGDWTRFLYNNYDFYEGNKVHWEHFYVGIFRCNQVLANVPAIEMDEVQKNQLLAQASFLRALWYFQINLLWEKGTLVLEPQNADYIPKDASEQEIWDQIEKDLTFAMENLPEAWDAADLGRATKGAAKALLGKAYMQQHKYD
;
A
#
# COMPACT_ATOMS: atom_id res chain seq x y z
N MET A 1 2.39 -11.55 4.70
CA MET A 1 1.23 -11.34 3.78
C MET A 1 0.12 -12.37 3.92
N ARG A 2 0.36 -13.57 4.47
CA ARG A 2 -0.66 -14.63 4.65
C ARG A 2 -1.94 -14.14 5.35
N TRP A 3 -1.79 -13.33 6.40
CA TRP A 3 -2.91 -12.79 7.17
C TRP A 3 -3.82 -11.84 6.38
N LEU A 4 -3.29 -11.13 5.38
CA LEU A 4 -4.08 -10.20 4.58
C LEU A 4 -5.11 -10.94 3.72
N SER A 5 -4.73 -12.06 3.09
CA SER A 5 -5.66 -12.92 2.37
C SER A 5 -6.75 -13.45 3.31
N PHE A 6 -6.35 -13.98 4.48
CA PHE A 6 -7.33 -14.46 5.46
C PHE A 6 -8.31 -13.35 5.88
N ARG A 7 -7.81 -12.13 6.11
CA ARG A 7 -8.69 -11.02 6.48
C ARG A 7 -9.74 -10.72 5.42
N TYR A 8 -9.34 -10.63 4.16
CA TYR A 8 -10.29 -10.35 3.08
C TYR A 8 -11.23 -11.52 2.81
N ASP A 9 -10.70 -12.73 2.73
CA ASP A 9 -11.48 -13.94 2.40
C ASP A 9 -12.48 -14.25 3.53
N LEU A 10 -12.03 -14.21 4.80
CA LEU A 10 -12.87 -14.57 5.95
C LEU A 10 -13.86 -13.46 6.34
N SER A 11 -13.63 -12.22 5.93
CA SER A 11 -14.58 -11.12 6.11
C SER A 11 -15.50 -10.94 4.88
N SER A 12 -15.60 -11.95 4.02
CA SER A 12 -16.52 -12.01 2.89
C SER A 12 -17.57 -13.10 3.11
N ASP A 13 -18.56 -13.14 2.26
CA ASP A 13 -19.59 -14.19 2.24
C ASP A 13 -19.10 -15.51 1.63
N GLU A 14 -17.92 -15.51 1.03
CA GLU A 14 -17.29 -16.70 0.43
C GLU A 14 -16.32 -17.42 1.40
N GLY A 15 -15.89 -16.76 2.49
CA GLY A 15 -14.88 -17.24 3.41
C GLY A 15 -15.44 -17.83 4.70
N TRP A 16 -14.92 -18.99 5.11
CA TRP A 16 -15.23 -19.58 6.41
C TRP A 16 -13.99 -20.20 7.04
N SER A 17 -13.86 -20.11 8.37
CA SER A 17 -12.82 -20.80 9.12
C SER A 17 -13.38 -21.52 10.34
N SER A 18 -13.06 -22.82 10.45
CA SER A 18 -13.25 -23.63 11.66
C SER A 18 -11.96 -23.74 12.49
N SER A 19 -10.97 -22.88 12.21
CA SER A 19 -9.70 -22.86 12.94
C SER A 19 -9.94 -22.61 14.44
N PRO A 20 -9.15 -23.23 15.33
CA PRO A 20 -9.16 -22.89 16.75
C PRO A 20 -8.57 -21.50 17.06
N TRP A 21 -8.02 -20.83 16.06
CA TRP A 21 -7.54 -19.45 16.21
C TRP A 21 -8.71 -18.48 16.25
N ILE A 22 -8.85 -17.81 17.37
CA ILE A 22 -9.97 -16.92 17.67
C ILE A 22 -10.13 -15.86 16.58
N GLU A 23 -9.02 -15.27 16.11
CA GLU A 23 -9.02 -14.21 15.11
C GLU A 23 -9.69 -14.64 13.81
N LEU A 24 -9.41 -15.86 13.34
CA LEU A 24 -9.99 -16.35 12.09
C LEU A 24 -11.49 -16.57 12.24
N GLY A 25 -11.92 -17.09 13.39
CA GLY A 25 -13.34 -17.26 13.69
C GLY A 25 -14.06 -15.92 13.87
N ASP A 26 -13.41 -14.94 14.44
CA ASP A 26 -14.00 -13.61 14.68
C ASP A 26 -14.14 -12.83 13.36
N TRP A 27 -13.17 -12.92 12.45
CA TRP A 27 -13.29 -12.33 11.11
C TRP A 27 -14.46 -12.92 10.34
N THR A 28 -14.63 -14.24 10.36
CA THR A 28 -15.76 -14.92 9.70
C THR A 28 -17.12 -14.51 10.26
N ARG A 29 -17.18 -14.18 11.55
CA ARG A 29 -18.42 -13.77 12.24
C ARG A 29 -18.58 -12.27 12.38
N PHE A 30 -17.65 -11.48 11.84
CA PHE A 30 -17.62 -10.01 11.98
C PHE A 30 -17.62 -9.54 13.45
N LEU A 31 -16.96 -10.29 14.33
CA LEU A 31 -16.83 -9.98 15.76
C LEU A 31 -15.56 -9.17 16.01
N TYR A 32 -15.60 -7.89 15.78
CA TYR A 32 -14.43 -7.00 15.85
C TYR A 32 -14.29 -6.29 17.21
N ASN A 33 -14.53 -7.00 18.29
CA ASN A 33 -14.63 -6.40 19.63
C ASN A 33 -13.29 -6.05 20.28
N ASN A 34 -12.16 -6.53 19.76
CA ASN A 34 -10.87 -6.35 20.41
C ASN A 34 -9.71 -6.32 19.40
N TYR A 35 -9.66 -5.27 18.60
CA TYR A 35 -8.65 -5.11 17.54
C TYR A 35 -7.20 -5.06 18.05
N ASP A 36 -6.97 -4.58 19.26
CA ASP A 36 -5.62 -4.48 19.85
C ASP A 36 -5.01 -5.86 20.13
N PHE A 37 -5.86 -6.87 20.26
CA PHE A 37 -5.44 -8.23 20.55
C PHE A 37 -5.05 -9.04 19.31
N TYR A 38 -5.43 -8.59 18.13
CA TYR A 38 -5.18 -9.35 16.91
C TYR A 38 -3.80 -9.09 16.34
N GLU A 39 -2.90 -10.04 16.56
CA GLU A 39 -1.56 -10.08 15.96
C GLU A 39 -1.61 -9.81 14.44
N GLY A 40 -2.62 -10.34 13.76
CA GLY A 40 -2.83 -10.12 12.32
C GLY A 40 -2.96 -8.63 11.94
N ASN A 41 -3.70 -7.83 12.71
CA ASN A 41 -3.86 -6.40 12.46
C ASN A 41 -2.55 -5.65 12.70
N LYS A 42 -1.89 -5.90 13.81
CA LYS A 42 -0.59 -5.32 14.16
C LYS A 42 0.46 -5.63 13.11
N VAL A 43 0.57 -6.90 12.72
CA VAL A 43 1.54 -7.35 11.71
C VAL A 43 1.31 -6.69 10.36
N HIS A 44 0.05 -6.48 9.94
CA HIS A 44 -0.23 -5.76 8.70
C HIS A 44 0.21 -4.30 8.77
N TRP A 45 -0.15 -3.61 9.84
CA TRP A 45 0.27 -2.22 10.07
C TRP A 45 1.79 -2.07 10.00
N GLU A 46 2.51 -2.86 10.76
CA GLU A 46 3.97 -2.85 10.78
C GLU A 46 4.57 -3.13 9.41
N HIS A 47 4.10 -4.16 8.71
CA HIS A 47 4.63 -4.52 7.39
C HIS A 47 4.36 -3.46 6.32
N PHE A 48 3.21 -2.80 6.36
CA PHE A 48 2.89 -1.73 5.41
C PHE A 48 3.82 -0.53 5.63
N TYR A 49 4.05 -0.12 6.87
CA TYR A 49 4.97 0.97 7.16
C TYR A 49 6.44 0.61 6.90
N VAL A 50 6.86 -0.63 7.09
CA VAL A 50 8.18 -1.11 6.62
C VAL A 50 8.28 -1.01 5.09
N GLY A 51 7.22 -1.35 4.37
CA GLY A 51 7.14 -1.18 2.91
C GLY A 51 7.27 0.28 2.51
N ILE A 52 6.51 1.18 3.14
CA ILE A 52 6.55 2.62 2.92
C ILE A 52 7.95 3.18 3.21
N PHE A 53 8.55 2.79 4.33
CA PHE A 53 9.92 3.21 4.68
C PHE A 53 10.92 2.86 3.58
N ARG A 54 10.87 1.62 3.05
CA ARG A 54 11.76 1.19 1.96
C ARG A 54 11.52 1.99 0.67
N CYS A 55 10.27 2.29 0.35
CA CYS A 55 9.93 3.14 -0.79
C CYS A 55 10.51 4.57 -0.60
N ASN A 56 10.35 5.14 0.59
CA ASN A 56 10.89 6.46 0.91
C ASN A 56 12.42 6.49 0.81
N GLN A 57 13.12 5.41 1.19
CA GLN A 57 14.58 5.31 1.00
C GLN A 57 14.95 5.39 -0.49
N VAL A 58 14.22 4.72 -1.36
CA VAL A 58 14.45 4.79 -2.82
C VAL A 58 14.18 6.21 -3.33
N LEU A 59 13.03 6.78 -2.97
CA LEU A 59 12.59 8.10 -3.43
C LEU A 59 13.52 9.23 -2.95
N ALA A 60 14.14 9.09 -1.78
CA ALA A 60 15.07 10.08 -1.24
C ALA A 60 16.49 9.96 -1.82
N ASN A 61 16.97 8.75 -2.09
CA ASN A 61 18.38 8.54 -2.42
C ASN A 61 18.64 8.38 -3.94
N VAL A 62 17.74 7.77 -4.69
CA VAL A 62 17.94 7.52 -6.13
C VAL A 62 18.09 8.81 -6.97
N PRO A 63 17.41 9.93 -6.66
CA PRO A 63 17.60 11.17 -7.43
C PRO A 63 19.03 11.68 -7.49
N ALA A 64 19.85 11.42 -6.46
CA ALA A 64 21.24 11.85 -6.39
C ALA A 64 22.22 10.92 -7.15
N ILE A 65 21.77 9.77 -7.62
CA ILE A 65 22.61 8.79 -8.32
C ILE A 65 22.75 9.20 -9.79
N GLU A 66 24.00 9.24 -10.26
CA GLU A 66 24.28 9.42 -11.69
C GLU A 66 23.98 8.10 -12.44
N MET A 67 22.93 8.14 -13.26
CA MET A 67 22.49 7.01 -14.08
C MET A 67 21.60 7.50 -15.22
N ASP A 68 21.24 6.61 -16.13
CA ASP A 68 20.29 6.90 -17.21
C ASP A 68 18.96 7.42 -16.64
N GLU A 69 18.48 8.55 -17.16
CA GLU A 69 17.28 9.22 -16.64
C GLU A 69 15.99 8.40 -16.82
N VAL A 70 15.90 7.59 -17.87
CA VAL A 70 14.72 6.72 -18.08
C VAL A 70 14.71 5.64 -17.01
N GLN A 71 15.85 4.99 -16.79
CA GLN A 71 15.98 3.98 -15.73
C GLN A 71 15.73 4.59 -14.34
N LYS A 72 16.27 5.78 -14.08
CA LYS A 72 16.04 6.51 -12.82
C LYS A 72 14.55 6.73 -12.57
N ASN A 73 13.86 7.29 -13.56
CA ASN A 73 12.43 7.55 -13.45
C ASN A 73 11.61 6.27 -13.29
N GLN A 74 12.00 5.19 -13.95
CA GLN A 74 11.36 3.87 -13.77
C GLN A 74 11.55 3.31 -12.36
N LEU A 75 12.72 3.47 -11.74
CA LEU A 75 12.97 3.05 -10.35
C LEU A 75 12.13 3.88 -9.36
N LEU A 76 12.11 5.19 -9.54
CA LEU A 76 11.29 6.08 -8.72
C LEU A 76 9.79 5.78 -8.90
N ALA A 77 9.34 5.50 -10.10
CA ALA A 77 7.96 5.15 -10.42
C ALA A 77 7.53 3.82 -9.78
N GLN A 78 8.41 2.81 -9.76
CA GLN A 78 8.16 1.56 -9.06
C GLN A 78 8.02 1.80 -7.54
N ALA A 79 8.90 2.62 -6.95
CA ALA A 79 8.83 2.95 -5.54
C ALA A 79 7.55 3.73 -5.20
N SER A 80 7.16 4.70 -6.05
CA SER A 80 5.90 5.43 -5.89
C SER A 80 4.68 4.52 -6.00
N PHE A 81 4.64 3.63 -7.00
CA PHE A 81 3.57 2.64 -7.13
C PHE A 81 3.43 1.76 -5.87
N LEU A 82 4.55 1.25 -5.36
CA LEU A 82 4.54 0.40 -4.17
C LEU A 82 4.13 1.19 -2.92
N ARG A 83 4.58 2.44 -2.77
CA ARG A 83 4.16 3.31 -1.66
C ARG A 83 2.66 3.57 -1.69
N ALA A 84 2.13 3.90 -2.87
CA ALA A 84 0.70 4.06 -3.06
C ALA A 84 -0.09 2.79 -2.74
N LEU A 85 0.41 1.62 -3.14
CA LEU A 85 -0.22 0.34 -2.83
C LEU A 85 -0.32 0.10 -1.32
N TRP A 86 0.74 0.42 -0.55
CA TRP A 86 0.70 0.28 0.90
C TRP A 86 -0.24 1.28 1.55
N TYR A 87 -0.23 2.55 1.13
CA TYR A 87 -1.18 3.54 1.64
C TYR A 87 -2.63 3.22 1.26
N PHE A 88 -2.86 2.68 0.07
CA PHE A 88 -4.17 2.19 -0.33
C PHE A 88 -4.71 1.12 0.64
N GLN A 89 -3.85 0.16 1.03
CA GLN A 89 -4.23 -0.86 2.03
C GLN A 89 -4.49 -0.25 3.42
N ILE A 90 -3.65 0.69 3.86
CA ILE A 90 -3.84 1.38 5.14
C ILE A 90 -5.18 2.11 5.15
N ASN A 91 -5.48 2.86 4.11
CA ASN A 91 -6.71 3.65 4.04
C ASN A 91 -7.97 2.77 4.00
N LEU A 92 -7.93 1.66 3.25
CA LEU A 92 -9.04 0.70 3.22
C LEU A 92 -9.29 0.02 4.57
N LEU A 93 -8.24 -0.24 5.34
CA LEU A 93 -8.36 -1.05 6.55
C LEU A 93 -8.59 -0.22 7.82
N TRP A 94 -8.13 1.04 7.84
CA TRP A 94 -8.20 1.88 9.04
C TRP A 94 -8.82 3.27 8.82
N GLU A 95 -9.08 3.67 7.56
CA GLU A 95 -9.66 4.98 7.18
C GLU A 95 -8.84 6.19 7.65
N LYS A 96 -7.69 5.92 8.23
CA LYS A 96 -6.70 6.90 8.70
C LYS A 96 -5.36 6.23 8.92
N GLY A 97 -4.32 7.02 8.96
CA GLY A 97 -2.97 6.54 9.21
C GLY A 97 -2.02 7.70 9.42
N THR A 98 -0.74 7.40 9.38
CA THR A 98 0.31 8.39 9.46
C THR A 98 0.94 8.58 8.09
N LEU A 99 0.92 9.78 7.56
CA LEU A 99 1.53 10.08 6.26
C LEU A 99 3.03 10.35 6.43
N VAL A 100 3.86 9.34 6.14
CA VAL A 100 5.32 9.40 6.20
C VAL A 100 5.87 9.36 4.78
N LEU A 101 6.41 10.47 4.29
CA LEU A 101 6.85 10.63 2.89
C LEU A 101 8.36 10.63 2.72
N GLU A 102 9.10 10.72 3.82
CA GLU A 102 10.57 10.77 3.83
C GLU A 102 11.13 9.76 4.84
N PRO A 103 12.39 9.33 4.69
CA PRO A 103 13.06 8.54 5.71
C PRO A 103 13.09 9.32 7.04
N GLN A 104 12.68 8.68 8.12
CA GLN A 104 12.60 9.30 9.43
C GLN A 104 13.67 8.78 10.38
N ASN A 105 14.04 9.61 11.34
CA ASN A 105 14.91 9.24 12.45
C ASN A 105 14.11 8.53 13.56
N ALA A 106 14.82 7.87 14.48
CA ALA A 106 14.21 7.13 15.57
C ALA A 106 13.34 8.00 16.51
N ASP A 107 13.62 9.30 16.61
CA ASP A 107 12.90 10.25 17.45
C ASP A 107 11.67 10.88 16.77
N TYR A 108 11.40 10.49 15.53
CA TYR A 108 10.25 11.02 14.81
C TYR A 108 8.94 10.56 15.43
N ILE A 109 8.12 11.52 15.81
CA ILE A 109 6.75 11.27 16.28
C ILE A 109 5.80 11.55 15.12
N PRO A 110 5.22 10.53 14.52
CA PRO A 110 4.32 10.70 13.41
C PRO A 110 3.02 11.41 13.83
N LYS A 111 2.46 12.19 12.90
CA LYS A 111 1.14 12.81 13.07
C LYS A 111 0.10 12.02 12.27
N ASP A 112 -1.08 11.91 12.81
CA ASP A 112 -2.20 11.34 12.08
C ASP A 112 -2.51 12.20 10.84
N ALA A 113 -2.76 11.53 9.75
CA ALA A 113 -3.28 12.12 8.52
C ALA A 113 -4.75 11.76 8.37
N SER A 114 -5.51 12.67 7.78
CA SER A 114 -6.88 12.39 7.37
C SER A 114 -6.92 11.39 6.21
N GLU A 115 -8.05 10.75 6.05
CA GLU A 115 -8.32 9.86 4.92
C GLU A 115 -8.04 10.56 3.57
N GLN A 116 -8.47 11.81 3.43
CA GLN A 116 -8.28 12.57 2.19
C GLN A 116 -6.81 12.87 1.90
N GLU A 117 -6.01 13.23 2.90
CA GLU A 117 -4.58 13.46 2.71
C GLU A 117 -3.86 12.20 2.23
N ILE A 118 -4.30 11.03 2.70
CA ILE A 118 -3.76 9.74 2.24
C ILE A 118 -4.20 9.47 0.80
N TRP A 119 -5.47 9.71 0.44
CA TRP A 119 -5.93 9.57 -0.95
C TRP A 119 -5.20 10.50 -1.90
N ASP A 120 -4.99 11.75 -1.54
CA ASP A 120 -4.26 12.73 -2.37
C ASP A 120 -2.81 12.26 -2.64
N GLN A 121 -2.16 11.67 -1.64
CA GLN A 121 -0.82 11.11 -1.83
C GLN A 121 -0.83 9.86 -2.71
N ILE A 122 -1.81 8.98 -2.55
CA ILE A 122 -1.99 7.79 -3.40
C ILE A 122 -2.16 8.22 -4.87
N GLU A 123 -3.02 9.19 -5.14
CA GLU A 123 -3.25 9.71 -6.49
C GLU A 123 -1.99 10.31 -7.09
N LYS A 124 -1.25 11.11 -6.33
CA LYS A 124 0.03 11.69 -6.75
C LYS A 124 1.06 10.63 -7.11
N ASP A 125 1.25 9.64 -6.26
CA ASP A 125 2.21 8.56 -6.47
C ASP A 125 1.83 7.70 -7.68
N LEU A 126 0.55 7.39 -7.86
CA LEU A 126 0.06 6.58 -8.98
C LEU A 126 0.09 7.34 -10.31
N THR A 127 -0.17 8.64 -10.31
CA THR A 127 -0.04 9.49 -11.49
C THR A 127 1.41 9.50 -11.97
N PHE A 128 2.36 9.74 -11.07
CA PHE A 128 3.79 9.68 -11.40
C PHE A 128 4.20 8.28 -11.89
N ALA A 129 3.70 7.23 -11.25
CA ALA A 129 3.96 5.85 -11.67
C ALA A 129 3.39 5.58 -13.07
N MET A 130 2.18 6.01 -13.37
CA MET A 130 1.54 5.85 -14.67
C MET A 130 2.31 6.56 -15.81
N GLU A 131 2.91 7.70 -15.52
CA GLU A 131 3.67 8.48 -16.50
C GLU A 131 5.03 7.86 -16.83
N ASN A 132 5.69 7.22 -15.85
CA ASN A 132 7.09 6.80 -15.93
C ASN A 132 7.30 5.28 -15.98
N LEU A 133 6.30 4.45 -15.69
CA LEU A 133 6.42 3.00 -15.85
C LEU A 133 6.23 2.57 -17.30
N PRO A 134 6.93 1.52 -17.75
CA PRO A 134 6.73 0.95 -19.09
C PRO A 134 5.38 0.21 -19.18
N GLU A 135 4.90 0.04 -20.39
CA GLU A 135 3.71 -0.79 -20.67
C GLU A 135 3.97 -2.28 -20.34
N ALA A 136 5.17 -2.76 -20.60
CA ALA A 136 5.63 -4.10 -20.31
C ALA A 136 7.12 -4.11 -19.96
N TRP A 137 7.54 -5.08 -19.18
CA TRP A 137 8.93 -5.35 -18.85
C TRP A 137 9.47 -6.51 -19.69
N ASP A 138 10.77 -6.53 -19.90
CA ASP A 138 11.45 -7.66 -20.53
C ASP A 138 11.33 -8.93 -19.68
N ALA A 139 11.61 -10.08 -20.27
CA ALA A 139 11.46 -11.38 -19.62
C ALA A 139 12.22 -11.53 -18.31
N ALA A 140 13.37 -10.84 -18.16
CA ALA A 140 14.17 -10.84 -16.94
C ALA A 140 13.52 -10.05 -15.77
N ASP A 141 12.64 -9.12 -16.09
CA ASP A 141 12.00 -8.18 -15.15
C ASP A 141 10.48 -8.42 -15.00
N LEU A 142 10.00 -9.56 -15.45
CA LEU A 142 8.59 -9.94 -15.30
C LEU A 142 8.16 -9.91 -13.83
N GLY A 143 6.98 -9.33 -13.57
CA GLY A 143 6.42 -9.18 -12.23
C GLY A 143 6.66 -7.81 -11.58
N ARG A 144 7.47 -6.94 -12.19
CA ARG A 144 7.56 -5.53 -11.77
C ARG A 144 6.29 -4.77 -12.14
N ALA A 145 6.04 -3.66 -11.42
CA ALA A 145 4.90 -2.80 -11.68
C ALA A 145 4.95 -2.23 -13.11
N THR A 146 3.80 -2.23 -13.80
CA THR A 146 3.63 -1.69 -15.13
C THR A 146 2.74 -0.46 -15.12
N LYS A 147 2.74 0.30 -16.20
CA LYS A 147 1.82 1.42 -16.40
C LYS A 147 0.35 0.99 -16.27
N GLY A 148 0.00 -0.19 -16.81
CA GLY A 148 -1.34 -0.74 -16.70
C GLY A 148 -1.73 -1.04 -15.24
N ALA A 149 -0.78 -1.55 -14.42
CA ALA A 149 -1.00 -1.79 -13.01
C ALA A 149 -1.25 -0.47 -12.23
N ALA A 150 -0.48 0.59 -12.55
CA ALA A 150 -0.68 1.91 -11.93
C ALA A 150 -2.05 2.51 -12.30
N LYS A 151 -2.45 2.44 -13.57
CA LYS A 151 -3.79 2.88 -14.03
C LYS A 151 -4.91 2.12 -13.32
N ALA A 152 -4.79 0.80 -13.20
CA ALA A 152 -5.80 -0.03 -12.57
C ALA A 152 -5.95 0.29 -11.06
N LEU A 153 -4.84 0.51 -10.36
CA LEU A 153 -4.88 0.88 -8.94
C LEU A 153 -5.41 2.30 -8.74
N LEU A 154 -5.07 3.25 -9.63
CA LEU A 154 -5.62 4.61 -9.61
C LEU A 154 -7.14 4.60 -9.82
N GLY A 155 -7.63 3.82 -10.80
CA GLY A 155 -9.06 3.64 -11.00
C GLY A 155 -9.76 3.08 -9.75
N LYS A 156 -9.16 2.10 -9.08
CA LYS A 156 -9.67 1.61 -7.79
C LYS A 156 -9.69 2.69 -6.71
N ALA A 157 -8.64 3.53 -6.63
CA ALA A 157 -8.58 4.62 -5.68
C ALA A 157 -9.70 5.65 -5.92
N TYR A 158 -9.98 5.99 -7.18
CA TYR A 158 -11.11 6.86 -7.51
C TYR A 158 -12.47 6.24 -7.17
N MET A 159 -12.65 4.95 -7.44
CA MET A 159 -13.88 4.24 -7.07
C MET A 159 -14.14 4.29 -5.56
N GLN A 160 -13.12 4.09 -4.74
CA GLN A 160 -13.26 4.17 -3.27
C GLN A 160 -13.65 5.57 -2.78
N GLN A 161 -13.22 6.59 -3.49
CA GLN A 161 -13.57 7.99 -3.21
C GLN A 161 -14.87 8.46 -3.86
N HIS A 162 -15.60 7.59 -4.54
CA HIS A 162 -16.80 7.93 -5.35
C HIS A 162 -16.53 8.97 -6.44
N LYS A 163 -15.30 9.07 -6.95
CA LYS A 163 -14.91 9.92 -8.08
C LYS A 163 -15.15 9.14 -9.38
N TYR A 164 -16.31 9.28 -9.98
CA TYR A 164 -16.72 8.51 -11.17
C TYR A 164 -16.65 9.29 -12.49
N ASP A 165 -16.26 10.56 -12.45
CA ASP A 165 -16.24 11.49 -13.59
C ASP A 165 -14.91 11.45 -14.35
#